data_e323a0f1f7c76a12af573fad9dc403e0
#
_entry.id   e323a0f1f7c76a12af573fad9dc403e0
#
_cell.length_a   1.000
_cell.length_b   1.000
_cell.length_c   1.000
_cell.angle_alpha   90.00
_cell.angle_beta   90.00
_cell.angle_gamma   90.00
#
_symmetry.space_group_name_H-M   'P 1'
#
loop_
_entity.id
_entity.type
_entity.pdbx_description
1 polymer ?
#
loop_
_entity_poly.entity_id
_entity_poly.type
_entity_poly.pdbx_seq_one_letter_code
_entity_poly.pdbx_strand_id
1 'polypeptide(L)'
;AGLRAEEFEKEVASHDNISEKEREELIKKGKFAPSYMWNVNGWLCSKLGLHVVSQTQKSVPQIAEHDIYSSTLDMTIPKGHCTGMSAVVTTKTKEGITIQSECIGKVYDENEFDCNDWTIMGEPNTRVVIERPSTVELTCATVINRIVEVLCAEPGYTTTDQMPENIYKAFN
;
A
#
# COMPACT_ATOMS: atom_id res chain seq x y z
N ALA A 1 -9.16 13.82 -1.84
CA ALA A 1 -9.41 14.76 -0.73
C ALA A 1 -10.67 15.60 -0.99
N GLY A 2 -11.27 16.16 0.06
CA GLY A 2 -12.41 17.10 -0.04
C GLY A 2 -13.79 16.47 -0.17
N LEU A 3 -13.93 15.17 -0.42
CA LEU A 3 -15.22 14.47 -0.43
C LEU A 3 -15.83 14.41 0.98
N ARG A 4 -17.17 14.46 1.07
CA ARG A 4 -17.86 14.09 2.30
C ARG A 4 -17.85 12.57 2.46
N ALA A 5 -18.00 12.06 3.69
CA ALA A 5 -18.00 10.64 3.98
C ALA A 5 -19.02 9.84 3.14
N GLU A 6 -20.22 10.39 2.95
CA GLU A 6 -21.28 9.78 2.13
C GLU A 6 -20.93 9.70 0.63
N GLU A 7 -20.19 10.68 0.13
CA GLU A 7 -19.70 10.71 -1.25
C GLU A 7 -18.59 9.70 -1.44
N PHE A 8 -17.69 9.58 -0.45
CA PHE A 8 -16.64 8.56 -0.44
C PHE A 8 -17.23 7.15 -0.52
N GLU A 9 -18.25 6.84 0.28
CA GLU A 9 -18.89 5.52 0.25
C GLU A 9 -19.48 5.20 -1.13
N LYS A 10 -20.09 6.19 -1.78
CA LYS A 10 -20.68 5.98 -3.11
C LYS A 10 -19.65 5.82 -4.21
N GLU A 11 -18.55 6.57 -4.17
CA GLU A 11 -17.58 6.64 -5.26
C GLU A 11 -16.41 5.66 -5.09
N VAL A 12 -16.03 5.38 -3.85
CA VAL A 12 -14.82 4.59 -3.55
C VAL A 12 -15.18 3.24 -2.93
N ALA A 13 -15.87 3.23 -1.82
CA ALA A 13 -16.16 2.01 -1.06
C ALA A 13 -17.18 1.08 -1.76
N SER A 14 -17.90 1.56 -2.76
CA SER A 14 -18.81 0.74 -3.57
C SER A 14 -18.10 -0.44 -4.28
N HIS A 15 -16.80 -0.39 -4.41
CA HIS A 15 -15.96 -1.45 -5.01
C HIS A 15 -15.36 -2.42 -3.99
N ASP A 16 -15.65 -2.21 -2.70
CA ASP A 16 -15.23 -3.14 -1.65
C ASP A 16 -16.13 -4.38 -1.62
N ASN A 17 -15.58 -5.50 -1.18
CA ASN A 17 -16.31 -6.77 -1.01
C ASN A 17 -16.94 -7.36 -2.29
N ILE A 18 -16.46 -7.00 -3.46
CA ILE A 18 -16.85 -7.61 -4.73
C ILE A 18 -16.18 -8.98 -4.91
N SER A 19 -16.80 -9.85 -5.70
CA SER A 19 -16.21 -11.13 -6.06
C SER A 19 -14.93 -10.97 -6.88
N GLU A 20 -14.07 -11.98 -6.88
CA GLU A 20 -12.82 -11.98 -7.66
C GLU A 20 -13.08 -11.73 -9.15
N LYS A 21 -14.11 -12.36 -9.70
CA LYS A 21 -14.50 -12.18 -11.10
C LYS A 21 -14.95 -10.75 -11.43
N GLU A 22 -15.77 -10.16 -10.57
CA GLU A 22 -16.21 -8.76 -10.72
C GLU A 22 -15.04 -7.79 -10.62
N ARG A 23 -14.11 -8.04 -9.69
CA ARG A 23 -12.88 -7.25 -9.53
C ARG A 23 -12.03 -7.29 -10.80
N GLU A 24 -11.79 -8.48 -11.36
CA GLU A 24 -11.05 -8.62 -12.62
C GLU A 24 -11.70 -7.86 -13.78
N GLU A 25 -13.03 -7.91 -13.88
CA GLU A 25 -13.76 -7.17 -14.89
C GLU A 25 -13.64 -5.65 -14.71
N LEU A 26 -13.69 -5.17 -13.47
CA LEU A 26 -13.52 -3.74 -13.16
C LEU A 26 -12.08 -3.27 -13.42
N ILE A 27 -11.08 -4.10 -13.14
CA ILE A 27 -9.68 -3.82 -13.48
C ILE A 27 -9.52 -3.70 -15.00
N LYS A 28 -10.05 -4.66 -15.76
CA LYS A 28 -10.00 -4.63 -17.23
C LYS A 28 -10.70 -3.40 -17.83
N LYS A 29 -11.75 -2.90 -17.17
CA LYS A 29 -12.48 -1.69 -17.57
C LYS A 29 -11.83 -0.38 -17.07
N GLY A 30 -10.71 -0.47 -16.34
CA GLY A 30 -10.04 0.70 -15.72
C GLY A 30 -10.85 1.37 -14.62
N LYS A 31 -11.84 0.66 -14.04
CA LYS A 31 -12.74 1.17 -12.99
C LYS A 31 -12.34 0.78 -11.57
N PHE A 32 -11.37 -0.08 -11.43
CA PHE A 32 -10.81 -0.52 -10.14
C PHE A 32 -9.28 -0.57 -10.25
N ALA A 33 -8.61 0.15 -9.36
CA ALA A 33 -7.18 0.09 -9.20
C ALA A 33 -6.85 -0.64 -7.89
N PRO A 34 -6.33 -1.87 -7.94
CA PRO A 34 -5.89 -2.55 -6.72
C PRO A 34 -4.75 -1.76 -6.08
N SER A 35 -4.78 -1.67 -4.76
CA SER A 35 -3.66 -1.11 -3.99
C SER A 35 -2.40 -1.94 -4.26
N TYR A 36 -1.24 -1.29 -4.33
CA TYR A 36 0.04 -1.99 -4.43
C TYR A 36 0.32 -2.89 -3.21
N MET A 37 -0.43 -2.77 -2.12
CA MET A 37 -0.39 -3.69 -0.99
C MET A 37 -0.76 -5.13 -1.38
N TRP A 38 -1.48 -5.34 -2.47
CA TRP A 38 -1.68 -6.67 -3.04
C TRP A 38 -0.34 -7.32 -3.40
N ASN A 39 0.50 -6.56 -4.09
CA ASN A 39 1.83 -7.02 -4.50
C ASN A 39 2.76 -7.18 -3.30
N VAL A 40 2.69 -6.29 -2.31
CA VAL A 40 3.49 -6.38 -1.08
C VAL A 40 3.16 -7.66 -0.33
N ASN A 41 1.88 -7.96 -0.09
CA ASN A 41 1.47 -9.18 0.58
C ASN A 41 1.82 -10.44 -0.23
N GLY A 42 1.66 -10.38 -1.55
CA GLY A 42 2.06 -11.48 -2.45
C GLY A 42 3.56 -11.75 -2.40
N TRP A 43 4.37 -10.70 -2.42
CA TRP A 43 5.83 -10.80 -2.28
C TRP A 43 6.23 -11.40 -0.93
N LEU A 44 5.63 -10.94 0.18
CA LEU A 44 5.87 -11.51 1.49
C LEU A 44 5.51 -13.00 1.54
N CYS A 45 4.35 -13.38 1.01
CA CYS A 45 3.95 -14.78 0.94
C CYS A 45 4.96 -15.62 0.14
N SER A 46 5.38 -15.13 -1.03
CA SER A 46 6.37 -15.81 -1.86
C SER A 46 7.70 -16.01 -1.12
N LYS A 47 8.23 -14.95 -0.49
CA LYS A 47 9.51 -15.01 0.24
C LYS A 47 9.47 -15.88 1.51
N LEU A 48 8.32 -15.95 2.15
CA LEU A 48 8.12 -16.78 3.36
C LEU A 48 7.63 -18.20 3.05
N GLY A 49 7.45 -18.56 1.77
CA GLY A 49 6.93 -19.87 1.38
C GLY A 49 5.48 -20.13 1.78
N LEU A 50 4.68 -19.06 1.89
CA LEU A 50 3.27 -19.12 2.27
C LEU A 50 2.36 -19.25 1.06
N HIS A 51 1.27 -20.01 1.18
CA HIS A 51 0.31 -20.24 0.11
C HIS A 51 -0.95 -19.40 0.33
N VAL A 52 -1.20 -18.46 -0.56
CA VAL A 52 -2.38 -17.57 -0.50
C VAL A 52 -3.67 -18.37 -0.75
N VAL A 53 -4.63 -18.22 0.15
CA VAL A 53 -5.99 -18.79 0.02
C VAL A 53 -6.96 -17.72 -0.46
N SER A 54 -6.88 -16.54 0.12
CA SER A 54 -7.74 -15.42 -0.26
C SER A 54 -7.05 -14.09 -0.02
N GLN A 55 -7.42 -13.11 -0.83
CA GLN A 55 -6.95 -11.74 -0.69
C GLN A 55 -8.12 -10.79 -0.93
N THR A 56 -8.32 -9.84 -0.03
CA THR A 56 -9.41 -8.87 -0.07
C THR A 56 -8.87 -7.46 0.15
N GLN A 57 -9.59 -6.46 -0.33
CA GLN A 57 -9.29 -5.05 -0.11
C GLN A 57 -10.51 -4.34 0.45
N LYS A 58 -10.28 -3.42 1.38
CA LYS A 58 -11.26 -2.48 1.90
C LYS A 58 -10.68 -1.08 1.84
N SER A 59 -11.48 -0.15 1.32
CA SER A 59 -11.15 1.28 1.28
C SER A 59 -11.73 1.99 2.50
N VAL A 60 -10.92 2.80 3.18
CA VAL A 60 -11.31 3.51 4.41
C VAL A 60 -11.02 5.01 4.22
N PRO A 61 -12.00 5.89 4.45
CA PRO A 61 -11.77 7.32 4.38
C PRO A 61 -10.90 7.78 5.55
N GLN A 62 -10.02 8.73 5.29
CA GLN A 62 -9.31 9.50 6.30
C GLN A 62 -10.05 10.83 6.46
N ILE A 63 -10.56 11.11 7.65
CA ILE A 63 -11.45 12.25 7.90
C ILE A 63 -10.71 13.34 8.68
N ALA A 64 -10.87 14.59 8.26
CA ALA A 64 -10.34 15.75 8.96
C ALA A 64 -11.04 15.98 10.31
N GLU A 65 -10.30 16.07 11.39
CA GLU A 65 -10.82 16.39 12.73
C GLU A 65 -11.02 17.91 12.94
N HIS A 66 -10.36 18.73 12.14
CA HIS A 66 -10.47 20.19 12.04
C HIS A 66 -10.18 20.61 10.60
N ASP A 67 -10.29 21.91 10.31
CA ASP A 67 -9.97 22.43 8.97
C ASP A 67 -8.47 22.32 8.70
N ILE A 68 -8.10 21.69 7.58
CA ILE A 68 -6.71 21.47 7.18
C ILE A 68 -6.44 22.16 5.85
N TYR A 69 -5.48 23.08 5.82
CA TYR A 69 -5.03 23.71 4.57
C TYR A 69 -3.93 22.86 3.92
N SER A 70 -4.15 22.52 2.66
CA SER A 70 -3.15 21.84 1.82
C SER A 70 -2.50 22.83 0.85
N SER A 71 -1.22 23.11 1.05
CA SER A 71 -0.44 23.94 0.12
C SER A 71 -0.24 23.29 -1.24
N THR A 72 -0.19 21.95 -1.28
CA THR A 72 -0.04 21.20 -2.53
C THR A 72 -1.29 21.24 -3.40
N LEU A 73 -2.46 21.19 -2.77
CA LEU A 73 -3.75 21.25 -3.47
C LEU A 73 -4.31 22.66 -3.57
N ASP A 74 -3.69 23.62 -2.89
CA ASP A 74 -4.15 25.02 -2.73
C ASP A 74 -5.63 25.11 -2.32
N MET A 75 -5.98 24.31 -1.30
CA MET A 75 -7.35 24.26 -0.79
C MET A 75 -7.41 23.98 0.71
N THR A 76 -8.44 24.45 1.36
CA THR A 76 -8.78 24.03 2.73
C THR A 76 -9.76 22.86 2.69
N ILE A 77 -9.44 21.79 3.39
CA ILE A 77 -10.32 20.65 3.61
C ILE A 77 -11.07 20.89 4.91
N PRO A 78 -12.40 21.06 4.88
CA PRO A 78 -13.16 21.33 6.08
C PRO A 78 -13.20 20.13 7.02
N LYS A 79 -13.38 20.40 8.30
CA LYS A 79 -13.69 19.36 9.30
C LYS A 79 -14.81 18.43 8.82
N GLY A 80 -14.63 17.11 9.02
CA GLY A 80 -15.60 16.09 8.61
C GLY A 80 -15.52 15.68 7.13
N HIS A 81 -14.63 16.29 6.34
CA HIS A 81 -14.38 15.90 4.96
C HIS A 81 -13.13 15.00 4.86
N CYS A 82 -13.04 14.24 3.78
CA CYS A 82 -11.93 13.34 3.56
C CYS A 82 -10.63 14.09 3.27
N THR A 83 -9.59 13.83 4.05
CA THR A 83 -8.21 14.26 3.75
C THR A 83 -7.56 13.33 2.73
N GLY A 84 -8.05 12.10 2.64
CA GLY A 84 -7.56 11.06 1.76
C GLY A 84 -8.25 9.74 2.04
N MET A 85 -7.55 8.66 1.75
CA MET A 85 -8.05 7.30 1.99
C MET A 85 -6.92 6.36 2.37
N SER A 86 -7.28 5.25 3.01
CA SER A 86 -6.42 4.09 3.10
C SER A 86 -7.02 2.91 2.34
N ALA A 87 -6.15 2.03 1.86
CA ALA A 87 -6.51 0.74 1.32
C ALA A 87 -5.95 -0.35 2.24
N VAL A 88 -6.84 -1.10 2.87
CA VAL A 88 -6.51 -2.23 3.76
C VAL A 88 -6.62 -3.51 2.96
N VAL A 89 -5.49 -4.19 2.74
CA VAL A 89 -5.44 -5.48 2.06
C VAL A 89 -5.19 -6.59 3.08
N THR A 90 -6.10 -7.56 3.11
CA THR A 90 -6.02 -8.73 4.01
C THR A 90 -5.79 -9.98 3.18
N THR A 91 -4.69 -10.67 3.46
CA THR A 91 -4.29 -11.93 2.82
C THR A 91 -4.31 -13.06 3.85
N LYS A 92 -5.06 -14.12 3.54
CA LYS A 92 -5.10 -15.35 4.37
C LYS A 92 -4.33 -16.46 3.66
N THR A 93 -3.57 -17.24 4.43
CA THR A 93 -2.73 -18.33 3.91
C THR A 93 -3.19 -19.68 4.40
N LYS A 94 -2.77 -20.75 3.71
CA LYS A 94 -3.03 -22.15 4.12
C LYS A 94 -2.39 -22.49 5.47
N GLU A 95 -1.28 -21.85 5.77
CA GLU A 95 -0.51 -22.03 7.01
C GLU A 95 -1.18 -21.38 8.22
N GLY A 96 -2.34 -20.73 8.02
CA GLY A 96 -3.10 -20.07 9.09
C GLY A 96 -2.58 -18.66 9.42
N ILE A 97 -1.60 -18.16 8.67
CA ILE A 97 -1.08 -16.80 8.85
C ILE A 97 -1.97 -15.80 8.09
N THR A 98 -2.28 -14.69 8.74
CA THR A 98 -2.97 -13.56 8.11
C THR A 98 -2.02 -12.38 8.02
N ILE A 99 -1.87 -11.83 6.82
CA ILE A 99 -1.11 -10.60 6.57
C ILE A 99 -2.11 -9.50 6.26
N GLN A 100 -2.10 -8.44 7.07
CA GLN A 100 -2.90 -7.25 6.83
C GLN A 100 -1.96 -6.07 6.60
N SER A 101 -2.09 -5.45 5.44
CA SER A 101 -1.29 -4.28 5.07
C SER A 101 -2.21 -3.11 4.76
N GLU A 102 -1.86 -1.94 5.26
CA GLU A 102 -2.58 -0.71 5.01
C GLU A 102 -1.66 0.32 4.36
N CYS A 103 -2.14 0.91 3.29
CA CYS A 103 -1.49 2.07 2.68
C CYS A 103 -2.39 3.29 2.86
N ILE A 104 -1.90 4.27 3.60
CA ILE A 104 -2.62 5.51 3.88
C ILE A 104 -2.06 6.60 2.97
N GLY A 105 -2.92 7.17 2.12
CA GLY A 105 -2.62 8.34 1.31
C GLY A 105 -3.57 9.47 1.68
N LYS A 106 -3.04 10.52 2.31
CA LYS A 106 -3.85 11.65 2.77
C LYS A 106 -3.06 12.96 2.77
N VAL A 107 -3.77 14.08 2.86
CA VAL A 107 -3.18 15.36 3.22
C VAL A 107 -2.81 15.30 4.70
N TYR A 108 -1.54 15.56 5.01
CA TYR A 108 -1.03 15.54 6.38
C TYR A 108 -1.40 16.79 7.15
N ASP A 109 -1.64 16.60 8.42
CA ASP A 109 -1.69 17.65 9.42
C ASP A 109 -0.29 18.04 9.89
N GLU A 110 -0.17 19.13 10.66
CA GLU A 110 1.11 19.73 11.07
C GLU A 110 2.10 18.76 11.73
N ASN A 111 1.59 17.75 12.46
CA ASN A 111 2.42 16.80 13.20
C ASN A 111 2.46 15.40 12.54
N GLU A 112 1.90 15.26 11.35
CA GLU A 112 1.88 13.99 10.62
C GLU A 112 3.06 13.89 9.65
N PHE A 113 3.53 12.68 9.44
CA PHE A 113 4.66 12.39 8.56
C PHE A 113 4.59 10.96 8.03
N ASP A 114 5.38 10.68 7.01
CA ASP A 114 5.55 9.32 6.50
C ASP A 114 6.12 8.40 7.58
N CYS A 115 5.51 7.24 7.75
CA CYS A 115 6.03 6.19 8.62
C CYS A 115 5.79 4.81 8.01
N ASN A 116 6.58 3.84 8.46
CA ASN A 116 6.40 2.44 8.13
C ASN A 116 6.37 1.65 9.44
N ASP A 117 5.20 1.09 9.77
CA ASP A 117 4.93 0.40 11.02
C ASP A 117 4.63 -1.09 10.75
N TRP A 118 5.39 -1.95 11.40
CA TRP A 118 5.24 -3.40 11.31
C TRP A 118 4.93 -3.98 12.67
N THR A 119 3.80 -4.65 12.79
CA THR A 119 3.45 -5.41 13.99
C THR A 119 3.37 -6.90 13.65
N ILE A 120 4.21 -7.70 14.28
CA ILE A 120 4.24 -9.15 14.14
C ILE A 120 3.67 -9.75 15.42
N MET A 121 2.51 -10.36 15.32
CA MET A 121 1.87 -11.07 16.45
C MET A 121 2.33 -12.51 16.47
N GLY A 122 3.11 -12.87 17.48
CA GLY A 122 3.71 -14.19 17.62
C GLY A 122 4.46 -14.33 18.96
N GLU A 123 5.40 -15.23 19.04
CA GLU A 123 6.28 -15.39 20.21
C GLU A 123 7.75 -15.13 19.84
N PRO A 124 8.30 -13.97 20.20
CA PRO A 124 7.66 -12.83 20.87
C PRO A 124 6.84 -11.96 19.93
N ASN A 125 5.87 -11.21 20.46
CA ASN A 125 5.27 -10.11 19.74
C ASN A 125 6.36 -9.06 19.44
N THR A 126 6.42 -8.61 18.20
CA THR A 126 7.47 -7.67 17.76
C THR A 126 6.84 -6.50 17.01
N ARG A 127 7.29 -5.29 17.29
CA ARG A 127 6.93 -4.09 16.56
C ARG A 127 8.17 -3.36 16.09
N VAL A 128 8.19 -2.97 14.82
CA VAL A 128 9.25 -2.17 14.21
C VAL A 128 8.61 -0.95 13.57
N VAL A 129 9.09 0.24 13.90
CA VAL A 129 8.61 1.50 13.32
C VAL A 129 9.77 2.24 12.70
N ILE A 130 9.61 2.65 11.44
CA ILE A 130 10.54 3.54 10.75
C ILE A 130 9.82 4.87 10.58
N GLU A 131 10.25 5.86 11.35
CA GLU A 131 9.70 7.20 11.32
C GLU A 131 10.45 8.08 10.32
N ARG A 132 9.69 8.93 9.61
CA ARG A 132 10.22 9.92 8.67
C ARG A 132 11.22 9.35 7.65
N PRO A 133 10.90 8.21 6.98
CA PRO A 133 11.77 7.70 5.94
C PRO A 133 11.85 8.74 4.80
N SER A 134 13.02 8.84 4.19
CA SER A 134 13.23 9.68 3.00
C SER A 134 12.61 8.97 1.79
N THR A 135 11.28 9.03 1.65
CA THR A 135 10.52 8.20 0.70
C THR A 135 10.93 8.39 -0.74
N VAL A 136 11.23 9.62 -1.15
CA VAL A 136 11.67 9.93 -2.54
C VAL A 136 13.03 9.30 -2.84
N GLU A 137 14.02 9.55 -1.98
CA GLU A 137 15.38 9.04 -2.13
C GLU A 137 15.43 7.51 -2.04
N LEU A 138 14.66 6.91 -1.13
CA LEU A 138 14.57 5.45 -1.00
C LEU A 138 13.94 4.82 -2.24
N THR A 139 12.92 5.45 -2.82
CA THR A 139 12.31 4.97 -4.07
C THR A 139 13.30 5.06 -5.22
N CYS A 140 13.99 6.19 -5.38
CA CYS A 140 15.02 6.36 -6.40
C CYS A 140 16.15 5.34 -6.23
N ALA A 141 16.65 5.16 -5.00
CA ALA A 141 17.71 4.20 -4.71
C ALA A 141 17.27 2.76 -5.04
N THR A 142 16.02 2.40 -4.73
CA THR A 142 15.47 1.08 -5.07
C THR A 142 15.50 0.84 -6.58
N VAL A 143 15.03 1.81 -7.38
CA VAL A 143 15.04 1.70 -8.85
C VAL A 143 16.46 1.58 -9.39
N ILE A 144 17.38 2.46 -8.95
CA ILE A 144 18.76 2.47 -9.42
C ILE A 144 19.49 1.15 -9.11
N ASN A 145 19.33 0.65 -7.88
CA ASN A 145 19.98 -0.59 -7.47
C ASN A 145 19.45 -1.83 -8.22
N ARG A 146 18.20 -1.78 -8.73
CA ARG A 146 17.62 -2.86 -9.55
C ARG A 146 18.09 -2.90 -11.00
N ILE A 147 18.68 -1.85 -11.53
CA ILE A 147 19.08 -1.77 -12.96
C ILE A 147 20.00 -2.93 -13.34
N VAL A 148 21.02 -3.21 -12.55
CA VAL A 148 21.98 -4.28 -12.84
C VAL A 148 21.31 -5.65 -12.85
N GLU A 149 20.42 -5.90 -11.89
CA GLU A 149 19.69 -7.17 -11.77
C GLU A 149 18.76 -7.39 -12.97
N VAL A 150 18.06 -6.35 -13.41
CA VAL A 150 17.19 -6.40 -14.59
C VAL A 150 18.00 -6.67 -15.85
N LEU A 151 19.19 -6.06 -16.00
CA LEU A 151 20.06 -6.29 -17.16
C LEU A 151 20.63 -7.71 -17.20
N CYS A 152 20.77 -8.37 -16.05
CA CYS A 152 21.25 -9.73 -15.94
C CYS A 152 20.12 -10.79 -15.91
N ALA A 153 18.87 -10.38 -15.86
CA ALA A 153 17.72 -11.28 -15.86
C ALA A 153 17.51 -11.91 -17.25
N GLU A 154 16.93 -13.09 -17.28
CA GLU A 154 16.49 -13.71 -18.53
C GLU A 154 15.43 -12.85 -19.23
N PRO A 155 15.43 -12.80 -20.57
CA PRO A 155 14.43 -12.05 -21.31
C PRO A 155 13.01 -12.50 -21.01
N GLY A 156 12.14 -11.55 -20.65
CA GLY A 156 10.74 -11.84 -20.36
C GLY A 156 10.18 -10.98 -19.23
N TYR A 157 9.01 -11.39 -18.74
CA TYR A 157 8.39 -10.78 -17.58
C TYR A 157 8.92 -11.44 -16.31
N THR A 158 9.52 -10.66 -15.44
CA THR A 158 10.08 -11.11 -14.16
C THR A 158 9.50 -10.26 -13.02
N THR A 159 9.05 -10.91 -11.97
CA THR A 159 8.57 -10.25 -10.76
C THR A 159 9.68 -10.08 -9.71
N THR A 160 9.53 -9.14 -8.80
CA THR A 160 10.56 -8.82 -7.80
C THR A 160 10.84 -9.97 -6.82
N ASP A 161 9.89 -10.88 -6.60
CA ASP A 161 10.08 -12.07 -5.77
C ASP A 161 10.99 -13.14 -6.45
N GLN A 162 11.07 -13.11 -7.78
CA GLN A 162 11.94 -13.98 -8.58
C GLN A 162 13.36 -13.42 -8.74
N MET A 163 13.55 -12.14 -8.41
CA MET A 163 14.86 -11.49 -8.46
C MET A 163 15.64 -11.71 -7.15
N PRO A 164 16.98 -11.57 -7.19
CA PRO A 164 17.80 -11.49 -5.98
C PRO A 164 17.33 -10.37 -5.05
N GLU A 165 17.69 -10.47 -3.77
CA GLU A 165 17.41 -9.40 -2.81
C GLU A 165 18.07 -8.09 -3.24
N ASN A 166 17.33 -6.98 -3.10
CA ASN A 166 17.87 -5.67 -3.46
C ASN A 166 18.98 -5.26 -2.48
N ILE A 167 20.19 -5.11 -2.99
CA ILE A 167 21.35 -4.74 -2.18
C ILE A 167 21.69 -3.29 -2.49
N TYR A 168 21.60 -2.45 -1.46
CA TYR A 168 22.05 -1.06 -1.55
C TYR A 168 23.57 -1.00 -1.53
N LYS A 169 24.15 -0.48 -2.60
CA LYS A 169 25.60 -0.34 -2.73
C LYS A 169 26.02 1.04 -2.25
N ALA A 170 26.96 1.08 -1.32
CA ALA A 170 27.69 2.31 -1.04
C ALA A 170 28.69 2.54 -2.20
N PHE A 171 28.65 3.71 -2.81
CA PHE A 171 29.68 4.15 -3.74
C PHE A 171 30.80 4.79 -2.92
N ASN A 172 31.97 4.18 -2.92
CA ASN A 172 33.20 4.75 -2.37
C ASN A 172 33.85 5.67 -3.40
#